data_be20386c2721274397c7fad5533b6048
#
_entry.id   be20386c2721274397c7fad5533b6048
#
_cell.length_a   1.000
_cell.length_b   1.000
_cell.length_c   1.000
_cell.angle_alpha   90.00
_cell.angle_beta   90.00
_cell.angle_gamma   90.00
#
_symmetry.space_group_name_H-M   'P 1'
#
loop_
_entity.id
_entity.type
_entity.pdbx_description
1 polymer ?
#
loop_
_entity_poly.entity_id
_entity_poly.type
_entity_poly.pdbx_seq_one_letter_code
_entity_poly.pdbx_strand_id
1 'polypeptide(L)'
;MKNGFTLIELLVVIVIVGILSTIAYITIDKSIKDSRNNLYNVQLNQIYDGTESWVFDNITKLENKQVYCVKLSTLEDEGYVEKGIINPKTDKKFNTDLYIKITQNISGYDYLLVENNDGCE
;
A
#
# COMPACT_ATOMS: atom_id res chain seq x y z
N MET A 1 9.53 -32.00 47.81
CA MET A 1 10.97 -31.95 47.57
C MET A 1 11.25 -31.21 46.29
N LYS A 2 12.12 -30.27 46.34
CA LYS A 2 12.41 -29.44 45.16
C LYS A 2 13.67 -29.92 44.50
N ASN A 3 13.56 -30.34 43.26
CA ASN A 3 14.70 -30.68 42.45
C ASN A 3 15.01 -29.51 41.52
N GLY A 4 16.24 -29.06 41.51
CA GLY A 4 16.70 -28.07 40.57
C GLY A 4 16.91 -28.70 39.20
N PHE A 5 16.96 -27.86 38.17
CA PHE A 5 17.32 -28.29 36.84
C PHE A 5 18.78 -28.74 36.79
N THR A 6 19.03 -29.78 36.05
CA THR A 6 20.40 -30.17 35.78
C THR A 6 21.00 -29.24 34.74
N LEU A 7 22.34 -29.17 34.68
CA LEU A 7 23.03 -28.35 33.68
C LEU A 7 22.69 -28.78 32.29
N ILE A 8 22.54 -30.07 32.05
CA ILE A 8 22.24 -30.61 30.72
C ILE A 8 20.80 -30.26 30.29
N GLU A 9 19.84 -30.27 31.22
CA GLU A 9 18.47 -29.87 30.96
C GLU A 9 18.40 -28.39 30.53
N LEU A 10 19.12 -27.53 31.22
CA LEU A 10 19.19 -26.11 30.88
C LEU A 10 19.83 -25.92 29.51
N LEU A 11 20.89 -26.65 29.21
CA LEU A 11 21.56 -26.60 27.92
C LEU A 11 20.62 -27.00 26.78
N VAL A 12 19.86 -28.08 26.97
CA VAL A 12 18.91 -28.57 25.96
C VAL A 12 17.82 -27.54 25.71
N VAL A 13 17.30 -26.92 26.75
CA VAL A 13 16.27 -25.87 26.62
C VAL A 13 16.79 -24.69 25.82
N ILE A 14 18.00 -24.22 26.08
CA ILE A 14 18.60 -23.11 25.33
C ILE A 14 18.74 -23.46 23.86
N VAL A 15 19.18 -24.66 23.55
CA VAL A 15 19.33 -25.12 22.15
C VAL A 15 17.99 -25.16 21.43
N ILE A 16 16.96 -25.74 22.06
CA ILE A 16 15.61 -25.83 21.48
C ILE A 16 15.03 -24.42 21.23
N VAL A 17 15.15 -23.54 22.20
CA VAL A 17 14.67 -22.15 22.08
C VAL A 17 15.40 -21.44 20.95
N GLY A 18 16.71 -21.64 20.81
CA GLY A 18 17.49 -21.07 19.72
C GLY A 18 17.01 -21.51 18.35
N ILE A 19 16.74 -22.80 18.17
CA ILE A 19 16.23 -23.33 16.89
C ILE A 19 14.83 -22.77 16.57
N LEU A 20 13.94 -22.78 17.55
CA LEU A 20 12.57 -22.26 17.37
C LEU A 20 12.57 -20.77 17.06
N SER A 21 13.46 -20.00 17.69
CA SER A 21 13.59 -18.56 17.46
C SER A 21 13.99 -18.26 16.01
N THR A 22 14.88 -19.05 15.44
CA THR A 22 15.31 -18.88 14.04
C THR A 22 14.17 -19.09 13.06
N ILE A 23 13.39 -20.17 13.26
CA ILE A 23 12.23 -20.46 12.40
C ILE A 23 11.16 -19.37 12.52
N ALA A 24 10.86 -18.96 13.74
CA ALA A 24 9.88 -17.91 14.00
C ALA A 24 10.27 -16.59 13.33
N TYR A 25 11.55 -16.23 13.38
CA TYR A 25 12.03 -14.99 12.76
C TYR A 25 11.76 -14.96 11.26
N ILE A 26 12.10 -16.03 10.53
CA ILE A 26 11.89 -16.12 9.08
C ILE A 26 10.40 -15.98 8.73
N THR A 27 9.54 -16.67 9.48
CA THR A 27 8.09 -16.66 9.25
C THR A 27 7.49 -15.27 9.50
N ILE A 28 7.94 -14.59 10.56
CA ILE A 28 7.45 -13.25 10.92
C ILE A 28 7.87 -12.24 9.86
N ASP A 29 9.12 -12.27 9.37
CA ASP A 29 9.61 -11.35 8.37
C ASP A 29 8.78 -11.43 7.08
N LYS A 30 8.51 -12.65 6.60
CA LYS A 30 7.67 -12.87 5.44
C LYS A 30 6.24 -12.36 5.66
N SER A 31 5.67 -12.64 6.83
CA SER A 31 4.33 -12.19 7.19
C SER A 31 4.22 -10.66 7.21
N ILE A 32 5.24 -9.98 7.72
CA ILE A 32 5.29 -8.52 7.74
C ILE A 32 5.33 -7.96 6.31
N LYS A 33 6.16 -8.54 5.45
CA LYS A 33 6.24 -8.12 4.04
C LYS A 33 4.91 -8.29 3.31
N ASP A 34 4.27 -9.43 3.49
CA ASP A 34 2.97 -9.73 2.88
C ASP A 34 1.90 -8.76 3.40
N SER A 35 1.90 -8.46 4.69
CA SER A 35 0.99 -7.49 5.29
C SER A 35 1.20 -6.09 4.75
N ARG A 36 2.46 -5.65 4.59
CA ARG A 36 2.77 -4.35 4.02
C ARG A 36 2.30 -4.23 2.57
N ASN A 37 2.47 -5.28 1.77
CA ASN A 37 1.98 -5.32 0.40
C ASN A 37 0.46 -5.25 0.34
N ASN A 38 -0.23 -5.98 1.21
CA ASN A 38 -1.68 -5.96 1.28
C ASN A 38 -2.21 -4.58 1.70
N LEU A 39 -1.59 -3.96 2.70
CA LEU A 39 -1.95 -2.61 3.14
C LEU A 39 -1.69 -1.57 2.05
N TYR A 40 -0.60 -1.72 1.31
CA TYR A 40 -0.31 -0.86 0.17
C TYR A 40 -1.43 -0.94 -0.87
N ASN A 41 -1.87 -2.14 -1.22
CA ASN A 41 -2.96 -2.34 -2.17
C ASN A 41 -4.28 -1.75 -1.66
N VAL A 42 -4.56 -1.87 -0.37
CA VAL A 42 -5.74 -1.25 0.26
C VAL A 42 -5.69 0.27 0.13
N GLN A 43 -4.55 0.88 0.44
CA GLN A 43 -4.37 2.33 0.31
C GLN A 43 -4.49 2.78 -1.15
N LEU A 44 -3.91 2.02 -2.06
CA LEU A 44 -3.99 2.31 -3.49
C LEU A 44 -5.44 2.25 -3.98
N ASN A 45 -6.20 1.26 -3.53
CA ASN A 45 -7.63 1.13 -3.86
C ASN A 45 -8.43 2.32 -3.31
N GLN A 46 -8.11 2.81 -2.12
CA GLN A 46 -8.75 4.01 -1.58
C GLN A 46 -8.48 5.24 -2.45
N ILE A 47 -7.26 5.38 -2.95
CA ILE A 47 -6.91 6.46 -3.88
C ILE A 47 -7.72 6.31 -5.18
N TYR A 48 -7.84 5.10 -5.69
CA TYR A 48 -8.60 4.85 -6.92
C TYR A 48 -10.09 5.07 -6.73
N ASP A 49 -10.65 4.69 -5.59
CA ASP A 49 -12.06 4.97 -5.25
C ASP A 49 -12.33 6.47 -5.17
N GLY A 50 -11.42 7.22 -4.55
CA GLY A 50 -11.48 8.68 -4.54
C GLY A 50 -11.38 9.29 -5.93
N THR A 51 -10.52 8.72 -6.78
CA THR A 51 -10.38 9.14 -8.17
C THR A 51 -11.65 8.87 -8.98
N GLU A 52 -12.29 7.73 -8.75
CA GLU A 52 -13.57 7.41 -9.39
C GLU A 52 -14.63 8.45 -9.05
N SER A 53 -14.72 8.85 -7.79
CA SER A 53 -15.63 9.91 -7.37
C SER A 53 -15.30 11.25 -8.04
N TRP A 54 -14.01 11.57 -8.15
CA TRP A 54 -13.55 12.78 -8.83
C TRP A 54 -13.93 12.74 -10.33
N VAL A 55 -13.75 11.59 -10.98
CA VAL A 55 -14.12 11.40 -12.40
C VAL A 55 -15.62 11.63 -12.58
N PHE A 56 -16.43 11.07 -11.70
CA PHE A 56 -17.88 11.23 -11.76
C PHE A 56 -18.28 12.72 -11.68
N ASP A 57 -17.68 13.46 -10.75
CA ASP A 57 -17.97 14.88 -10.55
C ASP A 57 -17.36 15.78 -11.63
N ASN A 58 -16.35 15.31 -12.36
CA ASN A 58 -15.62 16.07 -13.36
C ASN A 58 -15.70 15.43 -14.76
N ILE A 59 -16.77 14.72 -15.03
CA ILE A 59 -16.93 13.95 -16.28
C ILE A 59 -16.78 14.83 -17.53
N THR A 60 -17.16 16.09 -17.45
CA THR A 60 -17.06 17.03 -18.56
C THR A 60 -15.60 17.36 -18.92
N LYS A 61 -14.69 17.30 -17.94
CA LYS A 61 -13.26 17.52 -18.18
C LYS A 61 -12.62 16.37 -18.94
N LEU A 62 -13.18 15.16 -18.81
CA LEU A 62 -12.69 13.95 -19.45
C LEU A 62 -13.37 13.70 -20.80
N GLU A 63 -14.41 14.44 -21.11
CA GLU A 63 -15.12 14.31 -22.37
C GLU A 63 -14.17 14.58 -23.53
N ASN A 64 -14.14 13.67 -24.49
CA ASN A 64 -13.25 13.70 -25.64
C ASN A 64 -11.77 13.43 -25.33
N LYS A 65 -11.44 12.98 -24.11
CA LYS A 65 -10.06 12.61 -23.74
C LYS A 65 -9.98 11.12 -23.49
N GLN A 66 -9.02 10.47 -24.12
CA GLN A 66 -8.76 9.05 -23.94
C GLN A 66 -7.99 8.79 -22.65
N VAL A 67 -7.03 9.66 -22.34
CA VAL A 67 -6.17 9.56 -21.18
C VAL A 67 -6.11 10.91 -20.49
N TYR A 68 -6.41 10.91 -19.20
CA TYR A 68 -6.34 12.12 -18.38
C TYR A 68 -5.57 11.80 -17.10
N CYS A 69 -4.73 12.72 -16.65
CA CYS A 69 -3.98 12.55 -15.40
C CYS A 69 -4.42 13.61 -14.39
N VAL A 70 -4.72 13.19 -13.19
CA VAL A 70 -5.02 14.07 -12.07
C VAL A 70 -3.95 13.89 -11.00
N LYS A 71 -3.49 14.99 -10.43
CA LYS A 71 -2.48 14.97 -9.38
C LYS A 71 -3.08 14.51 -8.06
N LEU A 72 -2.34 13.70 -7.31
CA LEU A 72 -2.79 13.25 -5.99
C LEU A 72 -3.07 14.42 -5.05
N SER A 73 -2.25 15.47 -5.11
CA SER A 73 -2.48 16.70 -4.33
C SER A 73 -3.82 17.35 -4.62
N THR A 74 -4.26 17.33 -5.88
CA THR A 74 -5.57 17.86 -6.28
C THR A 74 -6.70 17.06 -5.63
N LEU A 75 -6.60 15.74 -5.62
CA LEU A 75 -7.59 14.87 -4.98
C LEU A 75 -7.66 15.10 -3.47
N GLU A 76 -6.52 15.29 -2.83
CA GLU A 76 -6.47 15.61 -1.40
C GLU A 76 -7.09 16.97 -1.10
N ASP A 77 -6.73 17.98 -1.88
CA ASP A 77 -7.21 19.36 -1.68
C ASP A 77 -8.72 19.47 -1.91
N GLU A 78 -9.26 18.71 -2.86
CA GLU A 78 -10.69 18.70 -3.17
C GLU A 78 -11.49 17.72 -2.30
N GLY A 79 -10.83 16.99 -1.42
CA GLY A 79 -11.49 16.11 -0.44
C GLY A 79 -11.89 14.73 -0.95
N TYR A 80 -11.43 14.32 -2.12
CA TYR A 80 -11.71 12.99 -2.66
C TYR A 80 -10.84 11.90 -2.06
N VAL A 81 -9.67 12.27 -1.58
CA VAL A 81 -8.70 11.37 -0.94
C VAL A 81 -8.30 11.99 0.39
N GLU A 82 -8.14 11.16 1.41
CA GLU A 82 -7.71 11.60 2.73
C GLU A 82 -6.29 12.18 2.66
N LYS A 83 -6.07 13.29 3.35
CA LYS A 83 -4.76 13.92 3.40
C LYS A 83 -3.80 13.12 4.27
N GLY A 84 -2.56 13.02 3.82
CA GLY A 84 -1.50 12.41 4.62
C GLY A 84 -1.56 10.90 4.69
N ILE A 85 -2.09 10.24 3.66
CA ILE A 85 -2.08 8.79 3.58
C ILE A 85 -0.65 8.27 3.64
N ILE A 86 -0.41 7.31 4.53
CA ILE A 86 0.89 6.69 4.72
C ILE A 86 1.05 5.52 3.75
N ASN A 87 2.19 5.47 3.07
CA ASN A 87 2.57 4.33 2.24
C ASN A 87 3.15 3.24 3.14
N PRO A 88 2.47 2.08 3.26
CA PRO A 88 2.94 1.01 4.15
C PRO A 88 4.30 0.42 3.76
N LYS A 89 4.71 0.58 2.51
CA LYS A 89 6.01 0.07 2.05
C LYS A 89 7.19 0.92 2.51
N THR A 90 6.98 2.22 2.73
CA THR A 90 8.03 3.17 3.07
C THR A 90 7.85 3.79 4.45
N ASP A 91 6.69 3.60 5.09
CA ASP A 91 6.26 4.24 6.35
C ASP A 91 6.23 5.77 6.27
N LYS A 92 6.24 6.31 5.06
CA LYS A 92 6.17 7.75 4.79
C LYS A 92 4.89 8.07 4.04
N LYS A 93 4.49 9.33 4.05
CA LYS A 93 3.33 9.78 3.27
C LYS A 93 3.56 9.50 1.78
N PHE A 94 2.49 9.20 1.07
CA PHE A 94 2.54 9.15 -0.39
C PHE A 94 3.01 10.50 -0.93
N ASN A 95 3.83 10.46 -1.97
CA ASN A 95 4.25 11.67 -2.68
C ASN A 95 3.04 12.27 -3.40
N THR A 96 2.64 13.47 -3.00
CA THR A 96 1.47 14.15 -3.57
C THR A 96 1.73 14.70 -4.98
N ASP A 97 2.96 14.65 -5.46
CA ASP A 97 3.31 14.99 -6.84
C ASP A 97 3.05 13.84 -7.82
N LEU A 98 2.66 12.67 -7.33
CA LEU A 98 2.24 11.55 -8.16
C LEU A 98 0.92 11.88 -8.87
N TYR A 99 0.72 11.25 -10.02
CA TYR A 99 -0.48 11.39 -10.82
C TYR A 99 -1.26 10.09 -10.85
N ILE A 100 -2.57 10.19 -10.97
CA ILE A 100 -3.42 9.05 -11.26
C ILE A 100 -3.80 9.16 -12.74
N LYS A 101 -3.30 8.22 -13.52
CA LYS A 101 -3.58 8.13 -14.95
C LYS A 101 -4.94 7.45 -15.14
N ILE A 102 -5.86 8.18 -15.72
CA ILE A 102 -7.24 7.73 -15.99
C ILE A 102 -7.33 7.42 -17.47
N THR A 103 -7.58 6.16 -17.81
CA THR A 103 -7.70 5.71 -19.18
C THR A 103 -9.16 5.30 -19.44
N GLN A 104 -9.77 5.88 -20.45
CA GLN A 104 -11.13 5.53 -20.84
C GLN A 104 -11.11 4.24 -21.67
N ASN A 105 -11.99 3.31 -21.33
CA ASN A 105 -12.18 2.08 -22.09
C ASN A 105 -13.68 1.81 -22.33
N ILE A 106 -14.00 0.70 -23.00
CA ILE A 106 -15.38 0.36 -23.38
C ILE A 106 -16.26 0.16 -22.13
N SER A 107 -15.71 -0.37 -21.05
CA SER A 107 -16.46 -0.68 -19.83
C SER A 107 -16.39 0.40 -18.76
N GLY A 108 -15.66 1.49 -18.99
CA GLY A 108 -15.51 2.58 -18.02
C GLY A 108 -14.12 3.20 -18.02
N TYR A 109 -13.54 3.32 -16.85
CA TYR A 109 -12.23 3.95 -16.67
C TYR A 109 -11.30 3.05 -15.89
N ASP A 110 -10.03 3.03 -16.31
CA ASP A 110 -8.96 2.37 -15.58
C ASP A 110 -8.07 3.42 -14.90
N TYR A 111 -7.57 3.10 -13.72
CA TYR A 111 -6.76 4.00 -12.91
C TYR A 111 -5.39 3.39 -12.65
N LEU A 112 -4.35 4.20 -12.78
CA LEU A 112 -2.97 3.78 -12.51
C LEU A 112 -2.20 4.93 -11.86
N LEU A 113 -1.57 4.65 -10.72
CA LEU A 113 -0.69 5.61 -10.05
C LEU A 113 0.64 5.67 -10.81
N VAL A 114 1.03 6.86 -11.27
CA VAL A 114 2.23 7.09 -12.07
C VAL A 114 3.02 8.27 -11.53
N GLU A 115 4.31 8.31 -11.87
CA GLU A 115 5.22 9.34 -11.34
C GLU A 115 5.14 10.66 -12.12
N ASN A 116 4.73 10.62 -13.38
CA ASN A 116 4.68 11.78 -14.23
C ASN A 116 3.41 11.79 -15.08
N ASN A 117 3.17 12.88 -15.79
CA ASN A 117 2.00 13.05 -16.65
C ASN A 117 2.27 12.76 -18.12
N ASP A 118 3.29 11.99 -18.43
CA ASP A 118 3.60 11.61 -19.80
C ASP A 118 2.46 10.80 -20.43
N GLY A 119 2.09 11.15 -21.65
CA GLY A 119 1.00 10.50 -22.35
C GLY A 119 -0.40 10.96 -21.94
N CYS A 120 -0.51 11.96 -21.10
CA CYS A 120 -1.80 12.54 -20.70
C CYS A 120 -2.26 13.60 -21.68
N GLU A 121 -3.56 13.68 -21.86
CA GLU A 121 -4.19 14.69 -22.71
C GLU A 121 -4.59 15.95 -21.96
#